data_6e5cdae0e794ccc2f5d76e8dc84c499a
#
_entry.id   6e5cdae0e794ccc2f5d76e8dc84c499a
#
_cell.length_a   1.000
_cell.length_b   1.000
_cell.length_c   1.000
_cell.angle_alpha   90.00
_cell.angle_beta   90.00
_cell.angle_gamma   90.00
#
_symmetry.space_group_name_H-M   'P 1'
#
loop_
_entity.id
_entity.type
_entity.pdbx_description
1 polymer ?
#
loop_
_entity_poly.entity_id
_entity_poly.type
_entity_poly.pdbx_seq_one_letter_code
_entity_poly.pdbx_strand_id
1 'polypeptide(L)'
;MMRKLCLLLLLALAPLRLLAAIDMQAHVACDEGKQAYSAYLQEQNQYYTGTYAYSTLITLSGDELFGRLNQLMGNTCKLDAWGLDYGDLRYAYVDVDRDLNRSGYIIGYYDGKQLDGDWGSGWNREHTWPQSKGAKKETTMGHDMQSVRPTNESVNSSRGNTAYGEAGSYYDPDDEISINNSAYKKINLGTYRGDAARVILYDYLVYGQAGGYKNGLYNGNAQLLSKLGTSGVFESIRVLLKWHMQDPPSLTEMVRNDGAQEYQGNRNPMIDFPELAIEVFANYNQITRYSVTYHVGEQVSPRYMHTLSDGFITYLTAADGTHPASVEVKGAKAEYDASLGRLIITNVTGNVTIGTATSLEDVEVDMPYEIYNISGTLLSTTDDPSSVLSSFGTGMYIIRHGQSARKISIR
;
A
#
# COMPACT_ATOMS: atom_id res chain seq x y z
N MET A 1 16.88 35.72 7.64
CA MET A 1 16.35 36.40 6.46
C MET A 1 16.88 35.72 5.21
N MET A 2 16.47 34.48 4.95
CA MET A 2 16.71 33.77 3.69
C MET A 2 15.81 32.52 3.68
N ARG A 3 14.52 32.72 3.47
CA ARG A 3 13.53 31.68 3.25
C ARG A 3 12.58 32.15 2.16
N LYS A 4 13.08 32.28 0.96
CA LYS A 4 12.28 32.48 -0.26
C LYS A 4 13.23 32.30 -1.44
N LEU A 5 13.41 31.07 -1.92
CA LEU A 5 13.76 30.80 -3.31
C LEU A 5 13.99 29.29 -3.49
N CYS A 6 12.94 28.51 -3.57
CA CYS A 6 12.98 27.17 -4.13
C CYS A 6 11.66 26.94 -4.86
N LEU A 7 11.40 27.77 -5.85
CA LEU A 7 10.42 27.50 -6.88
C LEU A 7 11.14 27.64 -8.21
N LEU A 8 11.05 26.61 -9.05
CA LEU A 8 11.54 26.51 -10.43
C LEU A 8 12.94 25.91 -10.62
N LEU A 9 12.90 24.73 -11.14
CA LEU A 9 13.71 24.01 -12.10
C LEU A 9 14.06 22.60 -11.67
N LEU A 10 13.19 21.66 -12.04
CA LEU A 10 13.59 20.26 -12.25
C LEU A 10 12.64 19.64 -13.28
N LEU A 11 12.88 20.00 -14.52
CA LEU A 11 12.43 19.28 -15.69
C LEU A 11 13.65 18.62 -16.30
N ALA A 12 13.88 17.34 -16.06
CA ALA A 12 14.58 16.45 -16.99
C ALA A 12 14.54 14.99 -16.47
N LEU A 13 13.73 14.17 -17.13
CA LEU A 13 13.96 12.75 -17.35
C LEU A 13 14.05 11.83 -16.13
N ALA A 14 12.95 11.69 -15.40
CA ALA A 14 12.65 10.46 -14.70
C ALA A 14 11.26 9.96 -15.16
N PRO A 15 10.99 8.66 -15.21
CA PRO A 15 9.64 8.18 -15.55
C PRO A 15 8.66 8.69 -14.51
N LEU A 16 7.72 9.51 -14.99
CA LEU A 16 6.78 10.29 -14.21
C LEU A 16 5.73 9.43 -13.47
N ARG A 17 6.13 8.55 -12.57
CA ARG A 17 5.24 8.03 -11.52
C ARG A 17 5.26 8.90 -10.24
N LEU A 18 5.66 10.12 -10.38
CA LEU A 18 6.48 10.80 -9.41
C LEU A 18 5.78 11.57 -8.31
N LEU A 19 4.58 12.00 -8.42
CA LEU A 19 4.12 13.06 -7.52
C LEU A 19 2.80 12.73 -6.83
N ALA A 20 2.19 11.66 -7.24
CA ALA A 20 0.79 11.45 -6.91
C ALA A 20 0.53 10.63 -5.64
N ALA A 21 1.48 9.85 -5.14
CA ALA A 21 1.26 8.97 -4.00
C ALA A 21 1.62 9.59 -2.65
N ILE A 22 2.02 10.86 -2.62
CA ILE A 22 2.60 11.46 -1.42
C ILE A 22 1.72 12.59 -0.95
N ASP A 23 1.45 12.64 0.35
CA ASP A 23 1.09 13.89 0.98
C ASP A 23 2.31 14.83 0.91
N MET A 24 2.36 15.56 -0.19
CA MET A 24 3.51 16.38 -0.58
C MET A 24 3.74 17.59 0.30
N GLN A 25 2.86 17.89 1.24
CA GLN A 25 2.88 19.20 1.88
C GLN A 25 4.02 19.38 2.86
N ALA A 26 4.56 18.33 3.47
CA ALA A 26 5.57 18.49 4.51
C ALA A 26 7.00 18.16 4.07
N HIS A 27 7.21 17.13 3.26
CA HIS A 27 8.54 16.53 3.09
C HIS A 27 9.16 16.67 1.70
N VAL A 28 8.38 16.79 0.63
CA VAL A 28 8.94 16.92 -0.73
C VAL A 28 9.32 18.35 -1.09
N ALA A 29 8.96 19.33 -0.27
CA ALA A 29 9.37 20.72 -0.48
C ALA A 29 10.86 20.97 -0.23
N CYS A 30 11.53 20.14 0.58
CA CYS A 30 12.97 20.23 0.83
C CYS A 30 13.78 19.38 -0.15
N ASP A 31 15.06 19.73 -0.35
CA ASP A 31 15.93 19.01 -1.27
C ASP A 31 16.21 17.57 -0.78
N GLU A 32 16.31 17.36 0.52
CA GLU A 32 16.45 16.04 1.14
C GLU A 32 15.25 15.14 0.84
N GLY A 33 14.03 15.67 0.92
CA GLY A 33 12.82 14.93 0.58
C GLY A 33 12.76 14.52 -0.89
N LYS A 34 13.19 15.40 -1.81
CA LYS A 34 13.26 15.08 -3.25
C LYS A 34 14.29 14.00 -3.55
N GLN A 35 15.46 14.09 -2.91
CA GLN A 35 16.52 13.10 -3.06
C GLN A 35 16.07 11.75 -2.50
N ALA A 36 15.46 11.74 -1.31
CA ALA A 36 14.94 10.55 -0.68
C ALA A 36 13.87 9.86 -1.55
N TYR A 37 12.96 10.62 -2.15
CA TYR A 37 11.96 10.06 -3.05
C TYR A 37 12.55 9.52 -4.36
N SER A 38 13.55 10.20 -4.90
CA SER A 38 14.26 9.72 -6.09
C SER A 38 15.00 8.41 -5.82
N ALA A 39 15.65 8.30 -4.65
CA ALA A 39 16.28 7.05 -4.20
C ALA A 39 15.24 5.93 -4.02
N TYR A 40 14.12 6.22 -3.36
CA TYR A 40 13.03 5.27 -3.19
C TYR A 40 12.55 4.66 -4.50
N LEU A 41 12.32 5.47 -5.53
CA LEU A 41 11.89 4.96 -6.83
C LEU A 41 12.94 4.08 -7.51
N GLN A 42 14.22 4.42 -7.33
CA GLN A 42 15.31 3.63 -7.86
C GLN A 42 15.37 2.26 -7.18
N GLU A 43 15.33 2.20 -5.86
CA GLU A 43 15.35 0.97 -5.07
C GLU A 43 14.11 0.10 -5.36
N GLN A 44 12.93 0.70 -5.42
CA GLN A 44 11.70 0.00 -5.80
C GLN A 44 11.85 -0.69 -7.17
N ASN A 45 12.37 0.02 -8.18
CA ASN A 45 12.54 -0.55 -9.51
C ASN A 45 13.60 -1.66 -9.57
N GLN A 46 14.63 -1.60 -8.73
CA GLN A 46 15.65 -2.64 -8.65
C GLN A 46 15.15 -3.89 -7.91
N TYR A 47 14.30 -3.70 -6.92
CA TYR A 47 13.78 -4.79 -6.10
C TYR A 47 12.72 -5.63 -6.85
N TYR A 48 11.78 -4.97 -7.53
CA TYR A 48 10.68 -5.65 -8.21
C TYR A 48 11.01 -5.96 -9.67
N THR A 49 11.63 -7.09 -9.91
CA THR A 49 12.10 -7.50 -11.26
C THR A 49 11.56 -8.88 -11.66
N GLY A 50 11.63 -9.17 -12.94
CA GLY A 50 11.23 -10.48 -13.50
C GLY A 50 9.77 -10.82 -13.18
N THR A 51 9.53 -11.98 -12.60
CA THR A 51 8.17 -12.43 -12.22
C THR A 51 7.55 -11.64 -11.07
N TYR A 52 8.33 -10.78 -10.42
CA TYR A 52 7.89 -9.85 -9.38
C TYR A 52 7.76 -8.42 -9.89
N ALA A 53 7.99 -8.16 -11.17
CA ALA A 53 7.77 -6.84 -11.74
C ALA A 53 6.32 -6.39 -11.56
N TYR A 54 6.10 -5.11 -11.31
CA TYR A 54 4.76 -4.55 -11.12
C TYR A 54 3.77 -4.94 -12.22
N SER A 55 4.23 -4.91 -13.48
CA SER A 55 3.41 -5.31 -14.64
C SER A 55 2.92 -6.76 -14.59
N THR A 56 3.63 -7.64 -13.88
CA THR A 56 3.19 -9.01 -13.62
C THR A 56 2.30 -9.08 -12.39
N LEU A 57 2.70 -8.44 -11.28
CA LEU A 57 1.96 -8.50 -10.02
C LEU A 57 0.52 -7.98 -10.16
N ILE A 58 0.33 -6.91 -10.93
CA ILE A 58 -1.00 -6.30 -11.12
C ILE A 58 -1.97 -7.16 -11.93
N THR A 59 -1.50 -8.21 -12.59
CA THR A 59 -2.35 -9.18 -13.30
C THR A 59 -2.82 -10.33 -12.42
N LEU A 60 -2.30 -10.43 -11.20
CA LEU A 60 -2.59 -11.49 -10.24
C LEU A 60 -3.59 -11.02 -9.18
N SER A 61 -4.24 -11.94 -8.50
CA SER A 61 -5.12 -11.64 -7.37
C SER A 61 -5.24 -12.83 -6.40
N GLY A 62 -5.78 -12.58 -5.20
CA GLY A 62 -6.04 -13.59 -4.19
C GLY A 62 -4.81 -14.42 -3.84
N ASP A 63 -4.97 -15.73 -3.78
CA ASP A 63 -3.93 -16.67 -3.33
C ASP A 63 -2.68 -16.66 -4.21
N GLU A 64 -2.83 -16.42 -5.51
CA GLU A 64 -1.69 -16.36 -6.42
C GLU A 64 -0.83 -15.13 -6.17
N LEU A 65 -1.45 -13.95 -6.05
CA LEU A 65 -0.73 -12.72 -5.71
C LEU A 65 -0.14 -12.80 -4.31
N PHE A 66 -0.90 -13.32 -3.35
CA PHE A 66 -0.41 -13.55 -1.99
C PHE A 66 0.85 -14.41 -2.01
N GLY A 67 0.80 -15.58 -2.65
CA GLY A 67 1.93 -16.52 -2.72
C GLY A 67 3.15 -15.90 -3.41
N ARG A 68 2.94 -15.09 -4.45
CA ARG A 68 4.00 -14.43 -5.18
C ARG A 68 4.72 -13.38 -4.31
N LEU A 69 3.99 -12.54 -3.62
CA LEU A 69 4.55 -11.53 -2.72
C LEU A 69 5.21 -12.16 -1.50
N ASN A 70 4.56 -13.17 -0.88
CA ASN A 70 5.12 -13.92 0.23
C ASN A 70 6.48 -14.55 -0.15
N GLN A 71 6.56 -15.15 -1.35
CA GLN A 71 7.80 -15.72 -1.88
C GLN A 71 8.90 -14.66 -2.08
N LEU A 72 8.56 -13.49 -2.65
CA LEU A 72 9.53 -12.41 -2.83
C LEU A 72 10.11 -11.97 -1.50
N MET A 73 9.26 -11.62 -0.54
CA MET A 73 9.70 -11.09 0.75
C MET A 73 10.58 -12.07 1.51
N GLY A 74 10.25 -13.34 1.49
CA GLY A 74 11.06 -14.32 2.16
C GLY A 74 12.38 -14.63 1.45
N ASN A 75 12.42 -14.62 0.14
CA ASN A 75 13.67 -14.81 -0.59
C ASN A 75 14.65 -13.66 -0.35
N THR A 76 14.15 -12.47 -0.06
CA THR A 76 14.94 -11.25 0.09
C THR A 76 15.27 -10.89 1.54
N CYS A 77 14.45 -11.31 2.52
CA CYS A 77 14.73 -11.05 3.92
C CYS A 77 15.99 -11.76 4.41
N LYS A 78 16.85 -11.03 5.10
CA LYS A 78 18.18 -11.47 5.57
C LYS A 78 18.35 -11.38 7.08
N LEU A 79 17.29 -11.15 7.85
CA LEU A 79 17.38 -10.99 9.30
C LEU A 79 18.19 -12.12 9.96
N ASP A 80 17.79 -13.37 9.74
CA ASP A 80 18.48 -14.52 10.30
C ASP A 80 19.89 -14.73 9.69
N ALA A 81 20.03 -14.46 8.38
CA ALA A 81 21.30 -14.65 7.68
C ALA A 81 22.36 -13.64 8.10
N TRP A 82 21.96 -12.44 8.49
CA TRP A 82 22.86 -11.38 8.97
C TRP A 82 23.01 -11.37 10.49
N GLY A 83 22.28 -12.23 11.20
CA GLY A 83 22.32 -12.33 12.65
C GLY A 83 21.78 -11.10 13.38
N LEU A 84 20.85 -10.39 12.75
CA LEU A 84 20.21 -9.21 13.31
C LEU A 84 19.19 -9.61 14.37
N ASP A 85 19.15 -8.89 15.47
CA ASP A 85 18.26 -9.18 16.58
C ASP A 85 17.46 -7.96 17.05
N TYR A 86 16.61 -8.19 18.03
CA TYR A 86 15.78 -7.13 18.62
C TYR A 86 16.62 -5.99 19.22
N GLY A 87 17.84 -6.27 19.68
CA GLY A 87 18.74 -5.25 20.25
C GLY A 87 19.23 -4.25 19.21
N ASP A 88 19.43 -4.72 17.98
CA ASP A 88 19.98 -3.92 16.88
C ASP A 88 19.03 -2.85 16.38
N LEU A 89 17.72 -3.11 16.43
CA LEU A 89 16.69 -2.18 15.96
C LEU A 89 16.86 -0.75 16.49
N ARG A 90 17.24 -0.61 17.77
CA ARG A 90 17.41 0.70 18.41
C ARG A 90 18.49 1.58 17.77
N TYR A 91 19.46 0.96 17.10
CA TYR A 91 20.54 1.68 16.43
C TYR A 91 20.19 1.99 14.96
N ALA A 92 19.35 1.17 14.36
CA ALA A 92 18.94 1.34 12.97
C ALA A 92 17.91 2.45 12.77
N TYR A 93 17.10 2.77 13.78
CA TYR A 93 16.01 3.74 13.61
C TYR A 93 16.47 5.15 13.24
N VAL A 94 17.67 5.57 13.63
CA VAL A 94 18.24 6.87 13.26
C VAL A 94 18.45 7.02 11.75
N ASP A 95 18.56 5.90 11.05
CA ASP A 95 18.64 5.87 9.59
C ASP A 95 17.30 5.51 8.95
N VAL A 96 16.59 4.52 9.50
CA VAL A 96 15.37 3.94 8.94
C VAL A 96 14.14 4.82 9.19
N ASP A 97 13.97 5.32 10.41
CA ASP A 97 12.85 6.19 10.81
C ASP A 97 13.27 7.67 10.95
N ARG A 98 14.33 8.07 10.24
CA ARG A 98 14.90 9.43 10.32
C ARG A 98 13.90 10.51 9.95
N ASP A 99 14.00 11.64 10.64
CA ASP A 99 13.32 12.86 10.22
C ASP A 99 14.07 13.51 9.06
N LEU A 100 13.40 13.62 7.90
CA LEU A 100 13.98 14.22 6.70
C LEU A 100 14.23 15.73 6.84
N ASN A 101 13.63 16.37 7.83
CA ASN A 101 13.77 17.80 8.08
C ASN A 101 14.80 18.13 9.18
N ARG A 102 15.23 17.12 9.96
CA ARG A 102 16.09 17.35 11.10
C ARG A 102 17.03 16.18 11.37
N SER A 103 18.29 16.37 11.08
CA SER A 103 19.32 15.37 11.34
C SER A 103 19.42 15.00 12.83
N GLY A 104 19.59 13.71 13.11
CA GLY A 104 19.67 13.15 14.46
C GLY A 104 18.32 12.93 15.15
N TYR A 105 17.23 13.19 14.46
CA TYR A 105 15.87 12.95 14.94
C TYR A 105 15.19 11.83 14.15
N ILE A 106 14.25 11.15 14.81
CA ILE A 106 13.39 10.13 14.23
C ILE A 106 11.93 10.54 14.34
N ILE A 107 11.08 9.94 13.53
CA ILE A 107 9.63 10.16 13.56
C ILE A 107 8.97 9.06 14.39
N GLY A 108 8.26 9.47 15.43
CA GLY A 108 7.48 8.58 16.27
C GLY A 108 6.31 7.96 15.50
N TYR A 109 6.17 6.65 15.61
CA TYR A 109 5.15 5.88 14.89
C TYR A 109 3.76 6.34 15.33
N TYR A 110 2.93 6.27 15.78
CA TYR A 110 1.56 6.63 16.11
C TYR A 110 1.22 8.13 16.16
N ASP A 111 2.13 9.00 16.50
CA ASP A 111 1.87 10.42 16.72
C ASP A 111 2.63 11.34 15.76
N GLY A 112 3.55 10.78 14.94
CA GLY A 112 4.34 11.56 14.00
C GLY A 112 5.24 12.61 14.61
N LYS A 113 5.45 12.56 15.93
CA LYS A 113 6.27 13.54 16.63
C LYS A 113 7.75 13.29 16.36
N GLN A 114 8.49 14.37 16.30
CA GLN A 114 9.94 14.31 16.35
C GLN A 114 10.40 13.80 17.70
N LEU A 115 11.23 12.78 17.67
CA LEU A 115 11.87 12.19 18.83
C LEU A 115 13.39 12.32 18.64
N ASP A 116 14.13 12.59 19.71
CA ASP A 116 15.58 12.53 19.66
C ASP A 116 16.01 11.09 19.30
N GLY A 117 16.94 10.97 18.32
CA GLY A 117 17.34 9.65 17.82
C GLY A 117 18.09 8.78 18.84
N ASP A 118 18.58 9.38 19.92
CA ASP A 118 19.33 8.65 20.94
C ASP A 118 18.42 7.70 21.74
N TRP A 119 18.87 6.45 21.88
CA TRP A 119 18.16 5.46 22.68
C TRP A 119 18.03 5.88 24.14
N GLY A 120 16.80 5.82 24.66
CA GLY A 120 16.48 6.24 26.02
C GLY A 120 15.99 7.67 26.16
N SER A 121 15.76 8.36 25.06
CA SER A 121 15.25 9.75 25.00
C SER A 121 13.71 9.83 25.02
N GLY A 122 13.03 8.93 25.73
CA GLY A 122 11.58 8.94 25.91
C GLY A 122 10.80 8.18 24.84
N TRP A 123 11.49 7.36 24.07
CA TRP A 123 10.87 6.43 23.11
C TRP A 123 11.39 5.00 23.30
N ASN A 124 10.58 4.05 22.83
CA ASN A 124 10.93 2.64 22.83
C ASN A 124 10.40 1.93 21.56
N ARG A 125 10.56 0.61 21.51
CA ARG A 125 10.20 -0.22 20.36
C ARG A 125 8.76 -0.74 20.52
N GLU A 126 7.88 -0.26 19.67
CA GLU A 126 6.52 -0.74 19.56
C GLU A 126 6.46 -1.99 18.70
N HIS A 127 5.89 -3.05 19.24
CA HIS A 127 5.49 -4.22 18.48
C HIS A 127 4.09 -3.98 17.92
N THR A 128 3.99 -3.57 16.66
CA THR A 128 2.71 -3.32 15.99
C THR A 128 1.81 -4.55 16.11
N TRP A 129 2.34 -5.73 15.86
CA TRP A 129 1.77 -6.99 16.30
C TRP A 129 2.25 -7.29 17.73
N PRO A 130 1.37 -7.33 18.75
CA PRO A 130 1.80 -7.41 20.14
C PRO A 130 2.59 -8.68 20.46
N GLN A 131 3.61 -8.54 21.31
CA GLN A 131 4.38 -9.70 21.79
C GLN A 131 3.50 -10.76 22.46
N SER A 132 2.49 -10.33 23.21
CA SER A 132 1.50 -11.22 23.86
C SER A 132 0.62 -11.98 22.86
N LYS A 133 0.61 -11.54 21.60
CA LYS A 133 -0.14 -12.14 20.49
C LYS A 133 0.79 -12.88 19.51
N GLY A 134 2.09 -12.98 19.84
CA GLY A 134 3.06 -13.84 19.15
C GLY A 134 4.30 -13.21 18.59
N ALA A 135 4.35 -11.91 18.34
CA ALA A 135 5.55 -11.22 17.89
C ALA A 135 6.56 -11.02 19.05
N LYS A 136 6.95 -12.13 19.70
CA LYS A 136 7.93 -12.08 20.78
C LYS A 136 9.27 -11.63 20.22
N LYS A 137 10.01 -10.86 21.00
CA LYS A 137 11.33 -10.31 20.61
C LYS A 137 12.35 -11.36 20.14
N GLU A 138 12.18 -12.63 20.54
CA GLU A 138 13.01 -13.76 20.13
C GLU A 138 12.57 -14.40 18.81
N THR A 139 11.44 -13.96 18.22
CA THR A 139 10.95 -14.45 16.93
C THR A 139 11.35 -13.51 15.82
N THR A 140 11.50 -13.99 14.59
CA THR A 140 11.81 -13.16 13.43
C THR A 140 10.82 -12.00 13.28
N MET A 141 9.53 -12.24 13.45
CA MET A 141 8.48 -11.20 13.46
C MET A 141 8.71 -10.14 14.56
N GLY A 142 9.21 -10.54 15.72
CA GLY A 142 9.43 -9.64 16.87
C GLY A 142 10.68 -8.78 16.77
N HIS A 143 11.48 -8.96 15.74
CA HIS A 143 12.61 -8.09 15.40
C HIS A 143 12.66 -7.71 13.92
N ASP A 144 11.57 -7.93 13.19
CA ASP A 144 11.40 -7.44 11.82
C ASP A 144 11.24 -5.91 11.83
N MET A 145 12.10 -5.22 11.09
CA MET A 145 12.11 -3.76 11.00
C MET A 145 10.79 -3.21 10.41
N GLN A 146 10.11 -3.97 9.53
CA GLN A 146 8.81 -3.55 9.01
C GLN A 146 7.72 -3.61 10.09
N SER A 147 7.85 -4.52 11.06
CA SER A 147 6.84 -4.81 12.09
C SER A 147 7.06 -4.03 13.40
N VAL A 148 8.32 -3.77 13.77
CA VAL A 148 8.67 -3.10 15.02
C VAL A 148 9.10 -1.66 14.74
N ARG A 149 8.49 -0.71 15.45
CA ARG A 149 8.57 0.72 15.14
C ARG A 149 9.00 1.54 16.37
N PRO A 150 9.74 2.64 16.20
CA PRO A 150 10.00 3.55 17.32
C PRO A 150 8.72 4.33 17.65
N THR A 151 8.40 4.45 18.92
CA THR A 151 7.24 5.25 19.36
C THR A 151 7.48 5.84 20.74
N ASN A 152 6.80 6.93 21.06
CA ASN A 152 6.82 7.53 22.37
C ASN A 152 6.41 6.49 23.44
N GLU A 153 7.12 6.43 24.56
CA GLU A 153 6.92 5.43 25.62
C GLU A 153 5.52 5.50 26.25
N SER A 154 4.97 6.70 26.42
CA SER A 154 3.63 6.87 26.98
C SER A 154 2.55 6.39 26.02
N VAL A 155 2.73 6.64 24.73
CA VAL A 155 1.83 6.17 23.65
C VAL A 155 1.88 4.65 23.57
N ASN A 156 3.07 4.06 23.54
CA ASN A 156 3.25 2.61 23.55
C ASN A 156 2.58 1.96 24.77
N SER A 157 2.82 2.51 25.96
CA SER A 157 2.22 2.02 27.19
C SER A 157 0.68 2.12 27.19
N SER A 158 0.15 3.20 26.65
CA SER A 158 -1.31 3.40 26.51
C SER A 158 -1.93 2.46 25.49
N ARG A 159 -1.26 2.20 24.38
CA ARG A 159 -1.70 1.23 23.39
C ARG A 159 -1.68 -0.20 23.96
N GLY A 160 -0.62 -0.59 24.66
CA GLY A 160 -0.47 -1.92 25.24
C GLY A 160 -0.60 -3.03 24.19
N ASN A 161 -1.59 -3.93 24.37
CA ASN A 161 -1.92 -4.98 23.39
C ASN A 161 -3.34 -4.84 22.83
N THR A 162 -3.90 -3.65 22.89
CA THR A 162 -5.23 -3.32 22.37
C THR A 162 -5.31 -3.57 20.86
N ALA A 163 -6.39 -4.20 20.41
CA ALA A 163 -6.57 -4.52 19.00
C ALA A 163 -6.81 -3.26 18.16
N TYR A 164 -6.32 -3.25 16.95
CA TYR A 164 -6.65 -2.23 15.96
C TYR A 164 -8.10 -2.39 15.48
N GLY A 165 -8.82 -1.30 15.34
CA GLY A 165 -10.19 -1.37 14.86
C GLY A 165 -10.92 -0.03 14.86
N GLU A 166 -12.12 -0.03 14.32
CA GLU A 166 -13.09 1.05 14.39
C GLU A 166 -13.69 1.08 15.81
N ALA A 167 -12.93 1.62 16.72
CA ALA A 167 -13.33 1.67 18.11
C ALA A 167 -14.55 2.58 18.29
N GLY A 168 -15.68 2.04 18.69
CA GLY A 168 -16.88 2.74 19.17
C GLY A 168 -17.21 4.10 18.56
N SER A 169 -18.06 4.87 19.20
CA SER A 169 -18.47 6.19 18.72
C SER A 169 -17.60 7.36 19.24
N TYR A 170 -16.60 7.06 20.06
CA TYR A 170 -15.77 8.12 20.62
C TYR A 170 -14.70 8.57 19.62
N TYR A 171 -14.75 9.82 19.32
CA TYR A 171 -13.77 10.54 18.51
C TYR A 171 -13.47 11.87 19.21
N ASP A 172 -12.24 12.05 19.63
CA ASP A 172 -11.73 13.30 20.15
C ASP A 172 -10.77 13.91 19.13
N PRO A 173 -11.11 14.99 18.46
CA PRO A 173 -10.26 15.61 17.47
C PRO A 173 -9.00 16.26 18.07
N ASP A 174 -8.99 16.53 19.37
CA ASP A 174 -7.85 17.12 20.07
C ASP A 174 -6.87 16.07 20.58
N ASP A 175 -7.25 14.79 20.54
CA ASP A 175 -6.44 13.65 20.94
C ASP A 175 -5.83 13.00 19.70
N GLU A 176 -4.54 12.93 19.59
CA GLU A 176 -3.86 12.33 18.44
C GLU A 176 -4.10 10.83 18.35
N ILE A 177 -4.35 10.20 19.49
CA ILE A 177 -4.59 8.76 19.64
C ILE A 177 -5.78 8.52 20.54
N SER A 178 -6.72 7.71 20.07
CA SER A 178 -7.80 7.19 20.88
C SER A 178 -7.67 5.69 21.04
N ILE A 179 -7.53 5.27 22.28
CA ILE A 179 -7.52 3.87 22.67
C ILE A 179 -8.77 3.61 23.49
N ASN A 180 -9.60 2.69 23.05
CA ASN A 180 -10.72 2.23 23.86
C ASN A 180 -10.51 0.79 24.34
N ASN A 181 -11.50 0.23 25.02
CA ASN A 181 -11.42 -1.08 25.69
C ASN A 181 -10.96 -2.24 24.81
N SER A 182 -11.02 -2.14 23.49
CA SER A 182 -10.74 -3.25 22.58
C SER A 182 -9.95 -2.88 21.34
N ALA A 183 -9.85 -1.61 20.99
CA ALA A 183 -9.24 -1.21 19.72
C ALA A 183 -8.47 0.11 19.81
N TYR A 184 -7.35 0.15 19.10
CA TYR A 184 -6.62 1.36 18.86
C TYR A 184 -7.25 2.15 17.71
N LYS A 185 -7.46 3.43 17.91
CA LYS A 185 -8.04 4.33 16.93
C LYS A 185 -7.25 5.61 16.89
N LYS A 186 -6.70 5.91 15.74
CA LYS A 186 -6.06 7.19 15.54
C LYS A 186 -7.08 8.28 15.22
N ILE A 187 -6.83 9.44 15.75
CA ILE A 187 -7.74 10.56 15.69
C ILE A 187 -7.30 11.60 14.67
N ASN A 188 -6.00 11.73 14.42
CA ASN A 188 -5.53 12.75 13.51
C ASN A 188 -5.58 12.27 12.05
N LEU A 189 -6.75 12.42 11.43
CA LEU A 189 -7.00 12.48 10.00
C LEU A 189 -6.40 11.36 9.14
N GLY A 190 -6.30 10.17 9.65
CA GLY A 190 -5.92 9.07 8.82
C GLY A 190 -4.43 8.94 8.53
N THR A 191 -3.57 9.81 9.00
CA THR A 191 -2.14 9.82 8.70
C THR A 191 -1.36 8.61 9.23
N TYR A 192 -1.92 7.83 10.16
CA TYR A 192 -1.24 6.65 10.75
C TYR A 192 -2.15 5.42 10.83
N ARG A 193 -3.40 5.52 10.44
CA ARG A 193 -4.28 4.34 10.32
C ARG A 193 -3.83 3.46 9.18
N GLY A 194 -3.49 4.09 8.05
CA GLY A 194 -2.93 3.41 6.90
C GLY A 194 -1.57 2.79 7.23
N ASP A 195 -0.71 3.51 7.96
CA ASP A 195 0.57 3.01 8.44
C ASP A 195 0.38 1.73 9.27
N ALA A 196 -0.52 1.78 10.27
CA ALA A 196 -0.81 0.60 11.08
C ALA A 196 -1.38 -0.55 10.26
N ALA A 197 -2.30 -0.25 9.34
CA ALA A 197 -2.87 -1.25 8.45
C ALA A 197 -1.80 -1.89 7.56
N ARG A 198 -0.89 -1.10 6.98
CA ARG A 198 0.19 -1.60 6.10
C ARG A 198 1.18 -2.49 6.84
N VAL A 199 1.48 -2.18 8.10
CA VAL A 199 2.32 -3.06 8.94
C VAL A 199 1.60 -4.38 9.23
N ILE A 200 0.35 -4.35 9.67
CA ILE A 200 -0.41 -5.57 9.99
C ILE A 200 -0.68 -6.41 8.74
N LEU A 201 -0.98 -5.79 7.60
CA LEU A 201 -1.15 -6.50 6.33
C LEU A 201 0.16 -7.14 5.85
N TYR A 202 1.30 -6.45 6.05
CA TYR A 202 2.63 -7.01 5.81
C TYR A 202 2.89 -8.21 6.71
N ASP A 203 2.67 -8.09 8.01
CA ASP A 203 2.86 -9.18 8.97
C ASP A 203 2.00 -10.39 8.58
N TYR A 204 0.77 -10.15 8.16
CA TYR A 204 -0.10 -11.19 7.66
C TYR A 204 0.46 -11.85 6.38
N LEU A 205 0.95 -11.06 5.46
CA LEU A 205 1.47 -11.52 4.20
C LEU A 205 2.75 -12.36 4.37
N VAL A 206 3.65 -11.95 5.28
CA VAL A 206 4.94 -12.63 5.51
C VAL A 206 4.79 -13.84 6.41
N TYR A 207 4.05 -13.70 7.51
CA TYR A 207 4.00 -14.70 8.59
C TYR A 207 2.69 -15.50 8.61
N GLY A 208 1.73 -15.19 7.75
CA GLY A 208 0.31 -15.54 7.87
C GLY A 208 -0.13 -16.88 7.37
N GLN A 209 0.59 -17.56 6.54
CA GLN A 209 0.12 -18.84 5.99
C GLN A 209 0.45 -20.04 6.88
N ALA A 210 -0.52 -20.96 6.98
CA ALA A 210 -0.29 -22.29 7.55
C ALA A 210 0.81 -23.01 6.76
N GLY A 211 1.96 -23.22 7.40
CA GLY A 211 3.14 -23.77 6.76
C GLY A 211 4.25 -22.78 6.53
N GLY A 212 4.01 -21.52 6.84
CA GLY A 212 4.99 -20.44 6.90
C GLY A 212 5.95 -20.38 5.74
N TYR A 213 6.70 -19.35 5.68
CA TYR A 213 7.73 -19.22 4.69
C TYR A 213 8.83 -20.27 4.95
N LYS A 214 9.07 -21.16 4.02
CA LYS A 214 10.03 -22.28 4.18
C LYS A 214 11.51 -21.83 4.26
N ASN A 215 11.80 -20.56 4.10
CA ASN A 215 13.16 -20.03 3.98
C ASN A 215 13.68 -19.33 5.24
N GLY A 216 13.22 -19.70 6.44
CA GLY A 216 13.81 -19.23 7.68
C GLY A 216 13.19 -17.99 8.31
N LEU A 217 12.27 -17.28 7.62
CA LEU A 217 11.55 -16.15 8.22
C LEU A 217 10.50 -16.58 9.24
N TYR A 218 10.21 -17.85 9.27
CA TYR A 218 9.13 -18.40 10.04
C TYR A 218 9.62 -19.35 11.14
N ASN A 219 9.69 -18.89 12.38
CA ASN A 219 9.94 -19.77 13.49
C ASN A 219 8.68 -20.15 14.27
N GLY A 220 7.84 -20.94 13.63
CA GLY A 220 6.93 -21.79 14.33
C GLY A 220 5.61 -21.21 14.81
N ASN A 221 5.26 -19.98 14.45
CA ASN A 221 4.01 -19.37 14.89
C ASN A 221 2.87 -19.42 13.87
N ALA A 222 2.83 -20.45 12.99
CA ALA A 222 1.70 -20.69 12.07
C ALA A 222 0.35 -20.71 12.78
N GLN A 223 0.32 -21.12 14.04
CA GLN A 223 -0.90 -21.09 14.84
C GLN A 223 -1.44 -19.68 15.11
N LEU A 224 -0.58 -18.68 15.03
CA LEU A 224 -0.99 -17.31 15.27
C LEU A 224 -1.96 -16.82 14.22
N LEU A 225 -1.70 -17.17 13.03
CA LEU A 225 -2.28 -16.57 11.84
C LEU A 225 -3.47 -17.35 11.32
N SER A 226 -3.60 -18.62 11.65
CA SER A 226 -4.87 -19.37 11.50
C SER A 226 -6.00 -18.77 12.37
N LYS A 227 -5.64 -17.88 13.29
CA LYS A 227 -6.56 -17.17 14.19
C LYS A 227 -6.70 -15.69 13.87
N LEU A 228 -6.13 -15.21 12.78
CA LEU A 228 -6.25 -13.83 12.34
C LEU A 228 -7.71 -13.50 12.11
N GLY A 229 -8.31 -12.62 12.49
CA GLY A 229 -9.74 -12.29 12.52
C GLY A 229 -10.42 -12.62 13.86
N THR A 230 -9.77 -13.42 14.72
CA THR A 230 -10.25 -13.72 16.07
C THR A 230 -9.19 -13.52 17.15
N SER A 231 -7.95 -13.21 16.78
CA SER A 231 -6.80 -13.16 17.72
C SER A 231 -6.74 -11.92 18.60
N GLY A 232 -7.60 -10.94 18.37
CA GLY A 232 -7.59 -9.68 19.12
C GLY A 232 -6.39 -8.77 18.78
N VAL A 233 -5.78 -8.92 17.60
CA VAL A 233 -4.76 -7.99 17.06
C VAL A 233 -5.42 -6.87 16.28
N PHE A 234 -6.42 -7.20 15.48
CA PHE A 234 -7.23 -6.26 14.71
C PHE A 234 -8.68 -6.75 14.59
N GLU A 235 -9.57 -5.85 14.28
CA GLU A 235 -11.01 -6.14 14.18
C GLU A 235 -11.34 -7.01 12.96
N SER A 236 -10.90 -6.60 11.79
CA SER A 236 -11.09 -7.35 10.53
C SER A 236 -10.15 -6.88 9.43
N ILE A 237 -9.92 -7.74 8.44
CA ILE A 237 -9.19 -7.36 7.21
C ILE A 237 -9.89 -6.21 6.50
N ARG A 238 -11.22 -6.16 6.51
CA ARG A 238 -11.99 -5.08 5.89
C ARG A 238 -11.67 -3.72 6.51
N VAL A 239 -11.52 -3.63 7.83
CA VAL A 239 -11.14 -2.40 8.53
C VAL A 239 -9.71 -1.98 8.15
N LEU A 240 -8.78 -2.93 8.10
CA LEU A 240 -7.42 -2.64 7.67
C LEU A 240 -7.36 -2.14 6.22
N LEU A 241 -8.08 -2.78 5.29
CA LEU A 241 -8.16 -2.32 3.91
C LEU A 241 -8.80 -0.94 3.80
N LYS A 242 -9.87 -0.67 4.55
CA LYS A 242 -10.47 0.66 4.62
C LYS A 242 -9.44 1.72 5.06
N TRP A 243 -8.73 1.49 6.15
CA TRP A 243 -7.71 2.40 6.66
C TRP A 243 -6.59 2.61 5.63
N HIS A 244 -6.10 1.53 5.06
CA HIS A 244 -5.06 1.54 4.04
C HIS A 244 -5.45 2.36 2.80
N MET A 245 -6.69 2.21 2.30
CA MET A 245 -7.16 2.90 1.11
C MET A 245 -7.51 4.37 1.36
N GLN A 246 -7.85 4.73 2.60
CA GLN A 246 -8.18 6.10 3.01
C GLN A 246 -6.99 6.90 3.52
N ASP A 247 -5.83 6.27 3.62
CA ASP A 247 -4.58 6.86 4.09
C ASP A 247 -3.41 6.28 3.29
N PRO A 248 -3.16 6.82 2.08
CA PRO A 248 -2.07 6.35 1.20
C PRO A 248 -0.69 6.50 1.85
N PRO A 249 0.31 5.69 1.43
CA PRO A 249 1.66 5.78 1.97
C PRO A 249 2.26 7.18 1.88
N SER A 250 2.84 7.63 2.97
CA SER A 250 3.57 8.90 3.06
C SER A 250 5.02 8.76 2.56
N LEU A 251 5.69 9.89 2.28
CA LEU A 251 7.11 9.88 1.97
C LEU A 251 7.95 9.28 3.11
N THR A 252 7.56 9.54 4.35
CA THR A 252 8.24 8.95 5.53
C THR A 252 8.19 7.42 5.49
N GLU A 253 7.03 6.84 5.15
CA GLU A 253 6.94 5.39 5.00
C GLU A 253 7.74 4.85 3.82
N MET A 254 7.77 5.57 2.70
CA MET A 254 8.54 5.19 1.52
C MET A 254 10.05 5.17 1.81
N VAL A 255 10.56 6.24 2.43
CA VAL A 255 11.97 6.32 2.87
C VAL A 255 12.30 5.25 3.90
N ARG A 256 11.38 5.04 4.82
CA ARG A 256 11.49 3.97 5.80
C ARG A 256 11.56 2.58 5.15
N ASN A 257 10.80 2.35 4.10
CA ASN A 257 10.80 1.09 3.36
C ASN A 257 12.16 0.81 2.70
N ASP A 258 12.82 1.85 2.18
CA ASP A 258 14.21 1.76 1.69
C ASP A 258 15.17 1.41 2.82
N GLY A 259 15.12 2.14 3.94
CA GLY A 259 15.97 1.87 5.09
C GLY A 259 15.77 0.46 5.66
N ALA A 260 14.53 -0.02 5.69
CA ALA A 260 14.26 -1.40 6.10
C ALA A 260 14.84 -2.43 5.12
N GLN A 261 14.79 -2.15 3.80
CA GLN A 261 15.44 -3.00 2.80
C GLN A 261 16.96 -3.05 3.00
N GLU A 262 17.62 -1.91 3.22
CA GLU A 262 19.05 -1.86 3.49
C GLU A 262 19.40 -2.66 4.74
N TYR A 263 18.57 -2.55 5.78
CA TYR A 263 18.79 -3.20 7.06
C TYR A 263 18.52 -4.71 7.05
N GLN A 264 17.49 -5.17 6.36
CA GLN A 264 17.03 -6.57 6.43
C GLN A 264 16.78 -7.22 5.07
N GLY A 265 16.89 -6.51 3.96
CA GLY A 265 16.85 -7.03 2.59
C GLY A 265 15.49 -7.09 1.93
N ASN A 266 14.37 -7.04 2.67
CA ASN A 266 13.04 -7.07 2.10
C ASN A 266 12.27 -5.75 2.30
N ARG A 267 11.28 -5.53 1.42
CA ARG A 267 10.40 -4.36 1.40
C ARG A 267 8.97 -4.73 1.79
N ASN A 268 8.20 -3.73 2.20
CA ASN A 268 6.75 -3.87 2.38
C ASN A 268 6.04 -3.50 1.05
N PRO A 269 5.46 -4.47 0.32
CA PRO A 269 4.79 -4.20 -0.95
C PRO A 269 3.49 -3.39 -0.79
N MET A 270 2.93 -3.30 0.42
CA MET A 270 1.76 -2.46 0.70
C MET A 270 2.11 -0.97 0.75
N ILE A 271 3.39 -0.63 0.85
CA ILE A 271 3.91 0.74 0.70
C ILE A 271 4.26 0.99 -0.77
N ASP A 272 4.95 0.06 -1.42
CA ASP A 272 5.44 0.23 -2.79
C ASP A 272 4.33 0.23 -3.84
N PHE A 273 3.32 -0.63 -3.65
CA PHE A 273 2.17 -0.80 -4.54
C PHE A 273 0.89 -0.95 -3.73
N PRO A 274 0.43 0.14 -3.11
CA PRO A 274 -0.70 0.07 -2.17
C PRO A 274 -1.99 -0.47 -2.82
N GLU A 275 -2.17 -0.29 -4.13
CA GLU A 275 -3.30 -0.86 -4.86
C GLU A 275 -3.35 -2.39 -4.85
N LEU A 276 -2.24 -3.06 -4.59
CA LEU A 276 -2.23 -4.52 -4.50
C LEU A 276 -2.90 -5.06 -3.23
N ALA A 277 -3.02 -4.27 -2.17
CA ALA A 277 -3.61 -4.73 -0.92
C ALA A 277 -5.03 -5.26 -1.10
N ILE A 278 -5.89 -4.51 -1.81
CA ILE A 278 -7.27 -4.93 -2.06
C ILE A 278 -7.33 -6.19 -2.93
N GLU A 279 -6.38 -6.36 -3.86
CA GLU A 279 -6.31 -7.53 -4.73
C GLU A 279 -5.84 -8.79 -3.99
N VAL A 280 -4.93 -8.63 -3.02
CA VAL A 280 -4.45 -9.74 -2.18
C VAL A 280 -5.52 -10.17 -1.18
N PHE A 281 -6.07 -9.22 -0.42
CA PHE A 281 -6.81 -9.53 0.82
C PHE A 281 -8.32 -9.56 0.68
N ALA A 282 -8.91 -8.91 -0.31
CA ALA A 282 -10.36 -8.85 -0.44
C ALA A 282 -11.01 -10.21 -0.73
N ASN A 283 -10.28 -11.15 -1.36
CA ASN A 283 -10.78 -12.50 -1.61
C ASN A 283 -10.85 -13.37 -0.34
N TYR A 284 -10.07 -13.04 0.69
CA TYR A 284 -9.96 -13.85 1.91
C TYR A 284 -11.23 -13.88 2.77
N ASN A 285 -12.06 -12.84 2.71
CA ASN A 285 -13.19 -12.68 3.60
C ASN A 285 -14.50 -12.41 2.87
N GLN A 286 -14.59 -12.78 1.59
CA GLN A 286 -15.76 -12.50 0.74
C GLN A 286 -16.19 -11.01 0.79
N ILE A 287 -15.20 -10.11 0.83
CA ILE A 287 -15.44 -8.67 0.90
C ILE A 287 -16.00 -8.19 -0.44
N THR A 288 -17.14 -7.52 -0.40
CA THR A 288 -17.70 -6.89 -1.60
C THR A 288 -16.77 -5.82 -2.13
N ARG A 289 -16.40 -5.94 -3.41
CA ARG A 289 -15.56 -5.00 -4.16
C ARG A 289 -16.33 -4.42 -5.33
N TYR A 290 -16.00 -3.20 -5.67
CA TYR A 290 -16.50 -2.49 -6.85
C TYR A 290 -15.32 -2.19 -7.76
N SER A 291 -15.47 -2.38 -9.06
CA SER A 291 -14.41 -2.05 -10.01
C SER A 291 -14.23 -0.53 -10.11
N VAL A 292 -13.00 -0.11 -10.39
CA VAL A 292 -12.64 1.29 -10.63
C VAL A 292 -12.07 1.41 -12.03
N THR A 293 -12.69 2.24 -12.86
CA THR A 293 -12.26 2.52 -14.24
C THR A 293 -11.84 3.98 -14.36
N TYR A 294 -10.73 4.21 -15.05
CA TYR A 294 -10.15 5.55 -15.21
C TYR A 294 -10.16 5.94 -16.68
N HIS A 295 -10.83 7.06 -16.97
CA HIS A 295 -10.84 7.76 -18.26
C HIS A 295 -10.12 9.10 -18.10
N VAL A 296 -8.86 9.05 -17.77
CA VAL A 296 -8.00 10.20 -17.48
C VAL A 296 -6.70 10.05 -18.26
N GLY A 297 -6.18 11.15 -18.80
CA GLY A 297 -4.85 11.20 -19.43
C GLY A 297 -3.73 11.32 -18.42
N GLU A 298 -4.07 11.63 -17.18
CA GLU A 298 -3.17 11.83 -16.07
C GLU A 298 -2.69 10.50 -15.48
N GLN A 299 -1.54 10.54 -14.83
CA GLN A 299 -1.09 9.45 -13.97
C GLN A 299 -1.95 9.43 -12.70
N VAL A 300 -2.30 8.24 -12.28
CA VAL A 300 -3.10 8.01 -11.08
C VAL A 300 -2.28 7.16 -10.11
N SER A 301 -2.13 7.62 -8.88
CA SER A 301 -1.41 6.88 -7.85
C SER A 301 -1.98 7.15 -6.45
N PRO A 302 -2.27 6.11 -5.65
CA PRO A 302 -2.38 4.71 -6.05
C PRO A 302 -3.46 4.48 -7.11
N ARG A 303 -3.24 3.54 -8.04
CA ARG A 303 -4.22 3.21 -9.08
C ARG A 303 -5.01 1.97 -8.70
N TYR A 304 -6.00 2.11 -7.86
CA TYR A 304 -6.85 1.01 -7.45
C TYR A 304 -7.71 0.48 -8.61
N MET A 305 -7.70 -0.83 -8.84
CA MET A 305 -8.59 -1.50 -9.80
C MET A 305 -9.94 -1.86 -9.16
N HIS A 306 -9.94 -2.03 -7.85
CA HIS A 306 -11.15 -2.27 -7.06
C HIS A 306 -11.16 -1.40 -5.81
N THR A 307 -12.34 -1.18 -5.27
CA THR A 307 -12.55 -0.45 -4.02
C THR A 307 -13.62 -1.09 -3.15
N LEU A 308 -13.61 -0.73 -1.87
CA LEU A 308 -14.67 -1.01 -0.92
C LEU A 308 -15.78 0.06 -1.02
N SER A 309 -16.91 -0.20 -0.36
CA SER A 309 -17.97 0.81 -0.19
C SER A 309 -17.53 2.08 0.52
N ASP A 310 -16.45 2.00 1.30
CA ASP A 310 -15.88 3.13 2.05
C ASP A 310 -15.10 4.09 1.16
N GLY A 311 -14.64 3.63 -0.02
CA GLY A 311 -13.86 4.42 -0.97
C GLY A 311 -12.37 4.44 -0.68
N PHE A 312 -11.68 5.40 -1.30
CA PHE A 312 -10.21 5.51 -1.28
C PHE A 312 -9.75 6.94 -1.56
N ILE A 313 -8.47 7.19 -1.32
CA ILE A 313 -7.79 8.41 -1.74
C ILE A 313 -6.78 8.07 -2.83
N THR A 314 -6.75 8.89 -3.88
CA THR A 314 -5.77 8.82 -4.95
C THR A 314 -5.40 10.22 -5.43
N TYR A 315 -4.35 10.31 -6.25
CA TYR A 315 -3.86 11.57 -6.80
C TYR A 315 -3.75 11.47 -8.31
N LEU A 316 -4.07 12.56 -8.99
CA LEU A 316 -3.98 12.69 -10.44
C LEU A 316 -2.93 13.73 -10.80
N THR A 317 -1.96 13.36 -11.63
CA THR A 317 -0.87 14.23 -12.04
C THR A 317 -0.60 14.07 -13.52
N ALA A 318 -0.63 15.16 -14.28
CA ALA A 318 -0.27 15.17 -15.68
C ALA A 318 1.24 15.02 -15.89
N ALA A 319 1.65 14.71 -17.12
CA ALA A 319 3.05 14.48 -17.46
C ALA A 319 3.97 15.70 -17.21
N ASP A 320 3.41 16.90 -17.19
CA ASP A 320 4.10 18.15 -16.89
C ASP A 320 4.10 18.51 -15.39
N GLY A 321 3.54 17.63 -14.55
CA GLY A 321 3.44 17.84 -13.11
C GLY A 321 2.24 18.71 -12.68
N THR A 322 1.38 19.10 -13.61
CA THR A 322 0.12 19.81 -13.28
C THR A 322 -0.98 18.83 -12.87
N HIS A 323 -2.08 19.37 -12.38
CA HIS A 323 -3.25 18.58 -12.00
C HIS A 323 -4.46 18.99 -12.85
N PRO A 324 -5.39 18.07 -13.15
CA PRO A 324 -6.63 18.42 -13.87
C PRO A 324 -7.41 19.48 -13.09
N ALA A 325 -8.03 20.41 -13.81
CA ALA A 325 -8.82 21.48 -13.19
C ALA A 325 -10.07 20.94 -12.49
N SER A 326 -10.61 19.84 -12.97
CA SER A 326 -11.79 19.17 -12.41
C SER A 326 -11.76 17.67 -12.73
N VAL A 327 -12.45 16.90 -11.89
CA VAL A 327 -12.62 15.46 -12.03
C VAL A 327 -14.11 15.13 -11.89
N GLU A 328 -14.61 14.28 -12.75
CA GLU A 328 -15.96 13.73 -12.66
C GLU A 328 -15.89 12.29 -12.18
N VAL A 329 -16.83 11.91 -11.30
CA VAL A 329 -16.91 10.56 -10.75
C VAL A 329 -18.34 10.05 -10.84
N LYS A 330 -18.50 8.84 -11.38
CA LYS A 330 -19.76 8.09 -11.37
C LYS A 330 -19.64 6.90 -10.39
N GLY A 331 -20.74 6.52 -9.75
CA GLY A 331 -20.80 5.36 -8.84
C GLY A 331 -20.38 5.62 -7.38
N ALA A 332 -19.94 6.83 -7.06
CA ALA A 332 -19.52 7.23 -5.73
C ALA A 332 -19.69 8.73 -5.50
N LYS A 333 -19.51 9.18 -4.24
CA LYS A 333 -19.27 10.59 -3.94
C LYS A 333 -17.76 10.89 -4.07
N ALA A 334 -17.45 12.11 -4.48
CA ALA A 334 -16.07 12.55 -4.66
C ALA A 334 -15.85 13.97 -4.17
N GLU A 335 -14.67 14.19 -3.61
CA GLU A 335 -14.11 15.52 -3.33
C GLU A 335 -12.75 15.60 -4.03
N TYR A 336 -12.52 16.68 -4.76
CA TYR A 336 -11.29 16.87 -5.52
C TYR A 336 -10.62 18.20 -5.18
N ASP A 337 -9.37 18.11 -4.79
CA ASP A 337 -8.49 19.27 -4.56
C ASP A 337 -7.52 19.40 -5.74
N ALA A 338 -7.82 20.35 -6.64
CA ALA A 338 -7.01 20.59 -7.83
C ALA A 338 -5.61 21.16 -7.51
N SER A 339 -5.40 21.74 -6.33
CA SER A 339 -4.09 22.24 -5.93
C SER A 339 -3.10 21.14 -5.60
N LEU A 340 -3.62 19.97 -5.20
CA LEU A 340 -2.85 18.78 -4.82
C LEU A 340 -3.04 17.62 -5.82
N GLY A 341 -3.98 17.76 -6.74
CA GLY A 341 -4.43 16.61 -7.56
C GLY A 341 -5.11 15.52 -6.75
N ARG A 342 -5.51 15.80 -5.49
CA ARG A 342 -6.03 14.81 -4.55
C ARG A 342 -7.51 14.56 -4.77
N LEU A 343 -7.85 13.30 -5.04
CA LEU A 343 -9.21 12.82 -5.20
C LEU A 343 -9.59 11.89 -4.04
N ILE A 344 -10.62 12.26 -3.30
CA ILE A 344 -11.20 11.48 -2.20
C ILE A 344 -12.51 10.88 -2.69
N ILE A 345 -12.58 9.57 -2.78
CA ILE A 345 -13.79 8.80 -3.13
C ILE A 345 -14.43 8.26 -1.86
N THR A 346 -15.73 8.44 -1.72
CA THR A 346 -16.51 7.96 -0.57
C THR A 346 -17.90 7.44 -1.01
N ASN A 347 -18.59 6.72 -0.13
CA ASN A 347 -19.94 6.25 -0.36
C ASN A 347 -20.12 5.54 -1.72
N VAL A 348 -19.28 4.58 -2.00
CA VAL A 348 -19.33 3.79 -3.23
C VAL A 348 -20.59 2.92 -3.23
N THR A 349 -21.42 3.08 -4.23
CA THR A 349 -22.72 2.37 -4.39
C THR A 349 -22.73 1.41 -5.57
N GLY A 350 -21.68 1.41 -6.38
CA GLY A 350 -21.53 0.59 -7.57
C GLY A 350 -20.13 0.71 -8.14
N ASN A 351 -19.92 0.22 -9.35
CA ASN A 351 -18.65 0.41 -10.05
C ASN A 351 -18.36 1.89 -10.23
N VAL A 352 -17.11 2.27 -9.99
CA VAL A 352 -16.65 3.66 -10.00
C VAL A 352 -16.00 3.96 -11.35
N THR A 353 -16.39 5.09 -11.94
CA THR A 353 -15.72 5.63 -13.13
C THR A 353 -15.20 7.02 -12.81
N ILE A 354 -13.91 7.26 -13.09
CA ILE A 354 -13.22 8.51 -12.85
C ILE A 354 -12.75 9.07 -14.19
N GLY A 355 -13.10 10.31 -14.49
CA GLY A 355 -12.70 10.98 -15.72
C GLY A 355 -12.54 12.48 -15.53
N THR A 356 -11.96 13.16 -16.52
CA THR A 356 -11.96 14.62 -16.61
C THR A 356 -13.20 15.09 -17.37
N ALA A 357 -13.62 16.34 -17.21
CA ALA A 357 -14.86 16.87 -17.80
C ALA A 357 -14.99 16.68 -19.33
N THR A 358 -13.86 16.50 -20.01
CA THR A 358 -13.80 16.23 -21.45
C THR A 358 -13.83 14.73 -21.82
N SER A 359 -13.70 13.84 -20.85
CA SER A 359 -13.53 12.39 -21.08
C SER A 359 -14.75 11.54 -20.70
N LEU A 360 -15.74 12.12 -20.03
CA LEU A 360 -16.97 11.43 -19.61
C LEU A 360 -18.19 11.74 -20.49
N GLU A 361 -18.07 12.63 -21.48
CA GLU A 361 -19.08 12.74 -22.54
C GLU A 361 -19.00 11.46 -23.38
N ASP A 362 -20.00 10.61 -23.21
CA ASP A 362 -20.39 9.43 -23.98
C ASP A 362 -19.49 9.04 -25.18
N VAL A 363 -18.24 8.76 -24.92
CA VAL A 363 -17.47 7.90 -25.78
C VAL A 363 -17.62 6.50 -25.18
N GLU A 364 -18.67 5.77 -25.57
CA GLU A 364 -18.53 4.35 -25.79
C GLU A 364 -17.35 4.22 -26.77
N VAL A 365 -16.13 4.17 -26.26
CA VAL A 365 -15.01 3.66 -27.05
C VAL A 365 -15.37 2.20 -27.20
N ASP A 366 -15.91 1.87 -28.35
CA ASP A 366 -16.13 0.52 -28.80
C ASP A 366 -14.73 -0.09 -28.94
N MET A 367 -14.18 -0.55 -27.80
CA MET A 367 -12.88 -1.20 -27.79
C MET A 367 -13.06 -2.56 -28.43
N PRO A 368 -12.28 -2.88 -29.45
CA PRO A 368 -12.44 -4.16 -30.11
C PRO A 368 -12.15 -5.30 -29.12
N TYR A 369 -12.81 -6.41 -29.31
CA TYR A 369 -12.52 -7.64 -28.61
C TYR A 369 -11.15 -8.16 -29.06
N GLU A 370 -10.33 -8.52 -28.12
CA GLU A 370 -9.05 -9.20 -28.36
C GLU A 370 -9.22 -10.69 -28.02
N ILE A 371 -8.81 -11.56 -28.95
CA ILE A 371 -8.91 -13.01 -28.79
C ILE A 371 -7.52 -13.60 -28.68
N TYR A 372 -7.27 -14.33 -27.62
CA TYR A 372 -6.01 -14.97 -27.33
C TYR A 372 -6.14 -16.49 -27.28
N ASN A 373 -5.08 -17.20 -27.60
CA ASN A 373 -4.95 -18.61 -27.23
C ASN A 373 -4.63 -18.75 -25.72
N ILE A 374 -4.64 -19.98 -25.21
CA ILE A 374 -4.38 -20.25 -23.78
C ILE A 374 -2.93 -19.97 -23.37
N SER A 375 -2.00 -19.81 -24.31
CA SER A 375 -0.61 -19.41 -24.06
C SER A 375 -0.42 -17.89 -24.04
N GLY A 376 -1.50 -17.10 -24.19
CA GLY A 376 -1.46 -15.66 -24.15
C GLY A 376 -1.07 -14.98 -25.46
N THR A 377 -1.02 -15.71 -26.59
CA THR A 377 -0.77 -15.12 -27.91
C THR A 377 -2.04 -14.49 -28.44
N LEU A 378 -2.00 -13.22 -28.85
CA LEU A 378 -3.09 -12.54 -29.54
C LEU A 378 -3.31 -13.19 -30.91
N LEU A 379 -4.53 -13.64 -31.15
CA LEU A 379 -4.92 -14.30 -32.41
C LEU A 379 -5.72 -13.37 -33.32
N SER A 380 -6.57 -12.52 -32.74
CA SER A 380 -7.40 -11.59 -33.50
C SER A 380 -7.86 -10.43 -32.65
N THR A 381 -8.15 -9.29 -33.31
CA THR A 381 -8.85 -8.15 -32.74
C THR A 381 -10.10 -7.90 -33.60
N THR A 382 -11.29 -7.79 -33.01
CA THR A 382 -12.57 -7.68 -33.73
C THR A 382 -13.61 -6.96 -32.90
N ASP A 383 -14.55 -6.27 -33.57
CA ASP A 383 -15.68 -5.63 -32.91
C ASP A 383 -16.82 -6.64 -32.61
N ASP A 384 -16.81 -7.79 -33.29
CA ASP A 384 -17.74 -8.89 -33.04
C ASP A 384 -16.98 -10.22 -32.88
N PRO A 385 -16.76 -10.71 -31.66
CA PRO A 385 -16.04 -11.96 -31.44
C PRO A 385 -16.75 -13.20 -32.03
N SER A 386 -18.08 -13.18 -32.15
CA SER A 386 -18.85 -14.30 -32.70
C SER A 386 -18.55 -14.52 -34.18
N SER A 387 -18.26 -13.48 -34.94
CA SER A 387 -17.93 -13.58 -36.35
C SER A 387 -16.58 -14.26 -36.63
N VAL A 388 -15.63 -14.12 -35.71
CA VAL A 388 -14.26 -14.61 -35.88
C VAL A 388 -14.06 -15.96 -35.19
N LEU A 389 -14.74 -16.20 -34.09
CA LEU A 389 -14.62 -17.45 -33.31
C LEU A 389 -14.96 -18.71 -34.11
N SER A 390 -15.87 -18.59 -35.07
CA SER A 390 -16.23 -19.69 -35.97
C SER A 390 -15.11 -20.10 -36.92
N SER A 391 -14.10 -19.24 -37.13
CA SER A 391 -12.91 -19.54 -37.95
C SER A 391 -11.80 -20.23 -37.17
N PHE A 392 -11.87 -20.29 -35.84
CA PHE A 392 -10.88 -20.95 -35.02
C PHE A 392 -11.23 -22.44 -34.83
N GLY A 393 -10.20 -23.26 -34.77
CA GLY A 393 -10.37 -24.67 -34.50
C GLY A 393 -10.90 -24.97 -33.09
N THR A 394 -11.26 -26.23 -32.86
CA THR A 394 -11.64 -26.74 -31.54
C THR A 394 -10.52 -26.41 -30.52
N GLY A 395 -10.87 -25.76 -29.41
CA GLY A 395 -9.87 -25.34 -28.43
C GLY A 395 -10.41 -24.43 -27.36
N MET A 396 -9.51 -23.96 -26.53
CA MET A 396 -9.80 -23.00 -25.47
C MET A 396 -9.16 -21.67 -25.82
N TYR A 397 -9.93 -20.60 -25.66
CA TYR A 397 -9.55 -19.22 -26.02
C TYR A 397 -9.91 -18.28 -24.88
N ILE A 398 -9.24 -17.14 -24.82
CA ILE A 398 -9.52 -16.04 -23.92
C ILE A 398 -10.01 -14.89 -24.77
N ILE A 399 -11.21 -14.38 -24.50
CA ILE A 399 -11.71 -13.15 -25.10
C ILE A 399 -11.56 -12.04 -24.08
N ARG A 400 -10.87 -11.00 -24.46
CA ARG A 400 -10.73 -9.76 -23.70
C ARG A 400 -11.49 -8.64 -24.37
N HIS A 401 -12.23 -7.86 -23.58
CA HIS A 401 -12.87 -6.63 -23.99
C HIS A 401 -12.62 -5.57 -22.93
N GLY A 402 -11.78 -4.62 -23.24
CA GLY A 402 -11.25 -3.69 -22.25
C GLY A 402 -10.52 -4.40 -21.10
N GLN A 403 -11.02 -4.23 -19.89
CA GLN A 403 -10.48 -4.87 -18.70
C GLN A 403 -11.14 -6.22 -18.35
N SER A 404 -12.17 -6.60 -19.07
CA SER A 404 -12.87 -7.87 -18.86
C SER A 404 -12.28 -8.97 -19.73
N ALA A 405 -11.99 -10.12 -19.15
CA ALA A 405 -11.56 -11.30 -19.88
C ALA A 405 -12.42 -12.51 -19.49
N ARG A 406 -12.80 -13.31 -20.46
CA ARG A 406 -13.52 -14.57 -20.24
C ARG A 406 -12.89 -15.70 -21.03
N LYS A 407 -12.87 -16.89 -20.44
CA LYS A 407 -12.44 -18.10 -21.11
C LYS A 407 -13.62 -18.75 -21.82
N ILE A 408 -13.41 -19.16 -23.05
CA ILE A 408 -14.40 -19.87 -23.86
C ILE A 408 -13.83 -21.17 -24.39
N SER A 409 -14.70 -22.13 -24.66
CA SER A 409 -14.36 -23.40 -25.33
C SER A 409 -15.11 -23.49 -26.63
N ILE A 410 -14.38 -23.67 -27.74
CA ILE A 410 -14.97 -24.01 -29.05
C ILE A 410 -14.88 -25.55 -29.16
N ARG A 411 -16.03 -26.16 -29.39
CA ARG A 411 -16.19 -27.63 -29.53
C ARG A 411 -16.33 -28.04 -30.98
#